data_118de78c8016e7f8732493ae6f60e1c9
#
_entry.id   118de78c8016e7f8732493ae6f60e1c9
#
_cell.length_a   1.000
_cell.length_b   1.000
_cell.length_c   1.000
_cell.angle_alpha   90.00
_cell.angle_beta   90.00
_cell.angle_gamma   90.00
#
_symmetry.space_group_name_H-M   'P 1'
#
loop_
_entity.id
_entity.type
_entity.pdbx_description
1 polymer ?
#
loop_
_entity_poly.entity_id
_entity_poly.type
_entity_poly.pdbx_seq_one_letter_code
_entity_poly.pdbx_strand_id
1 'polypeptide(L)'
;MSSKTRLRFAPSPTGPLHIGGLRTALFNFLLAKKMNGSLILRVEDTDLKRKVEGSQKFIEDSLEWAGIECDESPKNPGKYGPYNQSERKEIYSKYIDLLIEKGAAYYAFDTKEKLDFHRKNHEEKGKTFIYNAHNRLKLKNSLTLSKEETKELIKEGEYVVRFKTPEEEVITFTDAIRGDISVSTRDIEDRKSTRLNSSHRCISYAV
;
A
#
# COMPACT_ATOMS: atom_id res chain seq x y z
N MET A 1 -28.36 7.32 2.04
CA MET A 1 -28.15 6.90 0.64
C MET A 1 -27.09 5.81 0.66
N SER A 2 -27.43 4.61 0.21
CA SER A 2 -26.44 3.51 0.09
C SER A 2 -25.37 3.94 -0.91
N SER A 3 -24.10 3.93 -0.50
CA SER A 3 -23.01 4.23 -1.42
C SER A 3 -22.96 3.13 -2.48
N LYS A 4 -22.89 3.51 -3.75
CA LYS A 4 -22.75 2.57 -4.87
C LYS A 4 -21.47 1.75 -4.68
N THR A 5 -21.54 0.42 -4.78
CA THR A 5 -20.38 -0.47 -4.64
C THR A 5 -19.31 -0.10 -5.66
N ARG A 6 -18.07 0.04 -5.19
CA ARG A 6 -16.91 0.36 -6.03
C ARG A 6 -15.83 -0.69 -5.82
N LEU A 7 -15.48 -1.41 -6.86
CA LEU A 7 -14.47 -2.45 -6.85
C LEU A 7 -13.25 -2.02 -7.65
N ARG A 8 -12.09 -2.50 -7.27
CA ARG A 8 -10.84 -2.07 -7.89
C ARG A 8 -9.97 -3.24 -8.30
N PHE A 9 -9.53 -3.23 -9.54
CA PHE A 9 -8.40 -4.00 -10.01
C PHE A 9 -7.15 -3.08 -10.02
N ALA A 10 -6.06 -3.52 -9.38
CA ALA A 10 -4.89 -2.69 -9.13
C ALA A 10 -3.58 -3.39 -9.53
N PRO A 11 -3.34 -3.58 -10.84
CA PRO A 11 -2.14 -4.25 -11.33
C PRO A 11 -0.92 -3.31 -11.30
N SER A 12 0.27 -3.91 -11.07
CA SER A 12 1.53 -3.20 -11.28
C SER A 12 2.02 -3.45 -12.72
N PRO A 13 2.49 -2.41 -13.46
CA PRO A 13 2.92 -2.54 -14.84
C PRO A 13 4.38 -3.06 -14.93
N THR A 14 4.60 -4.27 -14.40
CA THR A 14 5.92 -4.92 -14.32
C THR A 14 6.10 -6.02 -15.37
N GLY A 15 5.24 -6.08 -16.38
CA GLY A 15 5.22 -7.03 -17.46
C GLY A 15 3.81 -7.30 -17.97
N PRO A 16 3.63 -8.30 -18.83
CA PRO A 16 2.33 -8.69 -19.36
C PRO A 16 1.37 -9.13 -18.26
N LEU A 17 0.08 -8.88 -18.45
CA LEU A 17 -0.95 -9.38 -17.55
C LEU A 17 -1.06 -10.90 -17.70
N HIS A 18 -0.75 -11.63 -16.62
CA HIS A 18 -0.91 -13.09 -16.63
C HIS A 18 -2.34 -13.50 -16.26
N ILE A 19 -2.70 -14.75 -16.57
CA ILE A 19 -4.05 -15.29 -16.37
C ILE A 19 -4.59 -15.14 -14.92
N GLY A 20 -3.73 -15.21 -13.92
CA GLY A 20 -4.11 -14.98 -12.52
C GLY A 20 -4.57 -13.54 -12.26
N GLY A 21 -3.92 -12.56 -12.87
CA GLY A 21 -4.34 -11.16 -12.81
C GLY A 21 -5.67 -10.94 -13.55
N LEU A 22 -5.82 -11.52 -14.75
CA LEU A 22 -7.05 -11.47 -15.52
C LEU A 22 -8.22 -12.08 -14.76
N ARG A 23 -8.02 -13.25 -14.12
CA ARG A 23 -9.02 -13.90 -13.26
C ARG A 23 -9.47 -12.96 -12.13
N THR A 24 -8.54 -12.29 -11.47
CA THR A 24 -8.87 -11.33 -10.40
C THR A 24 -9.69 -10.17 -10.92
N ALA A 25 -9.34 -9.62 -12.10
CA ALA A 25 -10.11 -8.57 -12.75
C ALA A 25 -11.53 -9.06 -13.09
N LEU A 26 -11.67 -10.27 -13.64
CA LEU A 26 -12.96 -10.87 -13.98
C LEU A 26 -13.88 -11.03 -12.76
N PHE A 27 -13.37 -11.52 -11.62
CA PHE A 27 -14.19 -11.63 -10.41
C PHE A 27 -14.67 -10.27 -9.92
N ASN A 28 -13.80 -9.25 -9.94
CA ASN A 28 -14.19 -7.89 -9.59
C ASN A 28 -15.25 -7.33 -10.56
N PHE A 29 -15.08 -7.58 -11.86
CA PHE A 29 -16.04 -7.15 -12.89
C PHE A 29 -17.41 -7.77 -12.69
N LEU A 30 -17.48 -9.10 -12.51
CA LEU A 30 -18.73 -9.82 -12.32
C LEU A 30 -19.43 -9.38 -11.02
N LEU A 31 -18.67 -9.18 -9.95
CA LEU A 31 -19.23 -8.69 -8.70
C LEU A 31 -19.72 -7.23 -8.83
N ALA A 32 -18.99 -6.36 -9.52
CA ALA A 32 -19.43 -4.99 -9.82
C ALA A 32 -20.75 -5.00 -10.59
N LYS A 33 -20.86 -5.83 -11.63
CA LYS A 33 -22.12 -5.98 -12.41
C LYS A 33 -23.26 -6.49 -11.54
N LYS A 34 -23.03 -7.56 -10.74
CA LYS A 34 -24.04 -8.10 -9.83
C LYS A 34 -24.56 -7.09 -8.82
N MET A 35 -23.68 -6.21 -8.33
CA MET A 35 -24.02 -5.20 -7.31
C MET A 35 -24.46 -3.86 -7.90
N ASN A 36 -24.67 -3.75 -9.22
CA ASN A 36 -24.89 -2.48 -9.91
C ASN A 36 -23.85 -1.41 -9.52
N GLY A 37 -22.63 -1.88 -9.28
CA GLY A 37 -21.48 -1.11 -8.83
C GLY A 37 -20.65 -0.58 -9.99
N SER A 38 -19.39 -0.20 -9.68
CA SER A 38 -18.40 0.25 -10.66
C SER A 38 -17.11 -0.52 -10.50
N LEU A 39 -16.44 -0.86 -11.61
CA LEU A 39 -15.09 -1.39 -11.64
C LEU A 39 -14.10 -0.29 -11.98
N ILE A 40 -13.07 -0.17 -11.17
CA ILE A 40 -12.01 0.82 -11.31
C ILE A 40 -10.69 0.12 -11.64
N LEU A 41 -10.02 0.54 -12.70
CA LEU A 41 -8.63 0.19 -12.96
C LEU A 41 -7.73 1.26 -12.37
N ARG A 42 -6.89 0.92 -11.38
CA ARG A 42 -5.84 1.80 -10.86
C ARG A 42 -4.48 1.15 -11.02
N VAL A 43 -3.66 1.69 -11.89
CA VAL A 43 -2.32 1.18 -12.17
C VAL A 43 -1.38 1.53 -11.02
N GLU A 44 -0.76 0.51 -10.42
CA GLU A 44 0.21 0.68 -9.32
C GLU A 44 1.63 0.73 -9.87
N ASP A 45 1.99 1.88 -10.45
CA ASP A 45 3.23 2.15 -11.19
C ASP A 45 4.37 2.74 -10.33
N THR A 46 4.33 2.54 -9.03
CA THR A 46 5.31 3.12 -8.09
C THR A 46 6.64 2.38 -8.03
N ASP A 47 6.73 1.17 -8.55
CA ASP A 47 7.98 0.40 -8.65
C ASP A 47 8.70 0.68 -9.98
N LEU A 48 9.39 1.82 -10.04
CA LEU A 48 10.09 2.26 -11.25
C LEU A 48 11.19 1.30 -11.71
N LYS A 49 11.77 0.50 -10.81
CA LYS A 49 12.84 -0.46 -11.17
C LYS A 49 12.30 -1.65 -11.95
N ARG A 50 11.05 -2.04 -11.70
CA ARG A 50 10.39 -3.16 -12.37
C ARG A 50 9.37 -2.72 -13.40
N LYS A 51 9.20 -1.41 -13.58
CA LYS A 51 8.29 -0.90 -14.62
C LYS A 51 8.81 -1.29 -15.99
N VAL A 52 7.99 -1.93 -16.79
CA VAL A 52 8.29 -2.31 -18.17
C VAL A 52 7.49 -1.40 -19.10
N GLU A 53 8.17 -0.81 -20.08
CA GLU A 53 7.52 0.04 -21.06
C GLU A 53 6.43 -0.73 -21.83
N GLY A 54 5.31 -0.08 -22.11
CA GLY A 54 4.17 -0.71 -22.77
C GLY A 54 3.29 -1.61 -21.90
N SER A 55 3.74 -2.01 -20.69
CA SER A 55 2.96 -2.93 -19.83
C SER A 55 1.60 -2.38 -19.43
N GLN A 56 1.48 -1.08 -19.18
CA GLN A 56 0.19 -0.48 -18.83
C GLN A 56 -0.79 -0.64 -20.01
N LYS A 57 -0.35 -0.32 -21.22
CA LYS A 57 -1.17 -0.50 -22.43
C LYS A 57 -1.56 -1.96 -22.63
N PHE A 58 -0.62 -2.88 -22.41
CA PHE A 58 -0.89 -4.31 -22.52
C PHE A 58 -1.95 -4.78 -21.51
N ILE A 59 -1.92 -4.26 -20.26
CA ILE A 59 -2.95 -4.56 -19.25
C ILE A 59 -4.32 -4.07 -19.72
N GLU A 60 -4.41 -2.84 -20.22
CA GLU A 60 -5.64 -2.25 -20.70
C GLU A 60 -6.19 -3.03 -21.91
N ASP A 61 -5.35 -3.33 -22.89
CA ASP A 61 -5.72 -4.09 -24.08
C ASP A 61 -6.16 -5.54 -23.73
N SER A 62 -5.52 -6.16 -22.73
CA SER A 62 -5.90 -7.49 -22.25
C SER A 62 -7.27 -7.51 -21.55
N LEU A 63 -7.61 -6.47 -20.80
CA LEU A 63 -8.93 -6.34 -20.19
C LEU A 63 -9.99 -6.13 -21.25
N GLU A 64 -9.74 -5.26 -22.22
CA GLU A 64 -10.63 -4.99 -23.36
C GLU A 64 -10.87 -6.26 -24.18
N TRP A 65 -9.81 -7.00 -24.53
CA TRP A 65 -9.90 -8.29 -25.22
C TRP A 65 -10.77 -9.31 -24.49
N ALA A 66 -10.69 -9.31 -23.14
CA ALA A 66 -11.49 -10.20 -22.29
C ALA A 66 -12.93 -9.71 -22.06
N GLY A 67 -13.34 -8.59 -22.64
CA GLY A 67 -14.65 -7.97 -22.40
C GLY A 67 -14.83 -7.40 -20.99
N ILE A 68 -13.73 -7.08 -20.31
CA ILE A 68 -13.74 -6.51 -18.94
C ILE A 68 -13.64 -4.98 -19.07
N GLU A 69 -14.78 -4.34 -19.09
CA GLU A 69 -14.89 -2.88 -19.15
C GLU A 69 -14.72 -2.25 -17.77
N CYS A 70 -13.82 -1.27 -17.66
CA CYS A 70 -13.63 -0.48 -16.45
C CYS A 70 -14.41 0.84 -16.55
N ASP A 71 -15.24 1.13 -15.56
CA ASP A 71 -16.02 2.39 -15.51
C ASP A 71 -15.08 3.61 -15.29
N GLU A 72 -13.98 3.42 -14.57
CA GLU A 72 -12.95 4.44 -14.34
C GLU A 72 -11.56 3.83 -14.53
N SER A 73 -10.67 4.56 -15.18
CA SER A 73 -9.32 4.10 -15.52
C SER A 73 -8.40 5.29 -15.83
N PRO A 74 -7.08 5.09 -16.06
CA PRO A 74 -6.23 6.14 -16.60
C PRO A 74 -6.73 6.72 -17.93
N LYS A 75 -7.33 5.89 -18.82
CA LYS A 75 -7.91 6.33 -20.09
C LYS A 75 -9.26 7.02 -19.94
N ASN A 76 -10.05 6.60 -18.96
CA ASN A 76 -11.39 7.14 -18.70
C ASN A 76 -11.46 7.62 -17.24
N PRO A 77 -10.88 8.78 -16.91
CA PRO A 77 -10.82 9.26 -15.55
C PRO A 77 -12.19 9.70 -15.05
N GLY A 78 -12.55 9.22 -13.88
CA GLY A 78 -13.73 9.64 -13.15
C GLY A 78 -13.40 10.65 -12.04
N LYS A 79 -14.37 10.83 -11.16
CA LYS A 79 -14.33 11.82 -10.05
C LYS A 79 -13.13 11.65 -9.09
N TYR A 80 -12.60 10.44 -8.94
CA TYR A 80 -11.62 10.09 -7.91
C TYR A 80 -10.21 9.87 -8.48
N GLY A 81 -9.95 10.42 -9.67
CA GLY A 81 -8.59 10.42 -10.27
C GLY A 81 -7.54 11.13 -9.41
N PRO A 82 -6.30 11.06 -9.85
CA PRO A 82 -5.75 10.27 -10.97
C PRO A 82 -5.74 8.76 -10.69
N TYR A 83 -5.64 7.94 -11.75
CA TYR A 83 -5.68 6.48 -11.68
C TYR A 83 -4.34 5.79 -11.93
N ASN A 84 -3.28 6.54 -12.15
CA ASN A 84 -1.90 6.08 -11.94
C ASN A 84 -1.50 6.42 -10.50
N GLN A 85 -0.98 5.45 -9.78
CA GLN A 85 -0.67 5.64 -8.37
C GLN A 85 0.46 6.66 -8.14
N SER A 86 1.43 6.73 -9.05
CA SER A 86 2.53 7.70 -9.01
C SER A 86 2.05 9.16 -9.02
N GLU A 87 0.91 9.44 -9.63
CA GLU A 87 0.31 10.78 -9.74
C GLU A 87 -0.47 11.21 -8.48
N ARG A 88 -0.64 10.32 -7.50
CA ARG A 88 -1.44 10.55 -6.28
C ARG A 88 -0.63 11.05 -5.08
N LYS A 89 0.63 11.38 -5.27
CA LYS A 89 1.57 11.75 -4.19
C LYS A 89 1.04 12.88 -3.30
N GLU A 90 0.53 13.94 -3.88
CA GLU A 90 -0.01 15.09 -3.13
C GLU A 90 -1.25 14.74 -2.30
N ILE A 91 -2.09 13.83 -2.83
CA ILE A 91 -3.25 13.33 -2.11
C ILE A 91 -2.78 12.55 -0.88
N TYR A 92 -1.81 11.68 -1.04
CA TYR A 92 -1.29 10.85 0.06
C TYR A 92 -0.57 11.67 1.13
N SER A 93 0.18 12.70 0.74
CA SER A 93 0.88 13.57 1.70
C SER A 93 -0.06 14.16 2.74
N LYS A 94 -1.22 14.68 2.32
CA LYS A 94 -2.23 15.25 3.23
C LYS A 94 -2.71 14.25 4.29
N TYR A 95 -2.93 13.01 3.88
CA TYR A 95 -3.36 11.96 4.82
C TYR A 95 -2.24 11.49 5.73
N ILE A 96 -0.99 11.51 5.25
CA ILE A 96 0.17 11.17 6.06
C ILE A 96 0.36 12.18 7.17
N ASP A 97 0.30 13.47 6.85
CA ASP A 97 0.40 14.55 7.84
C ASP A 97 -0.68 14.40 8.91
N LEU A 98 -1.92 14.15 8.50
CA LEU A 98 -3.02 13.88 9.42
C LEU A 98 -2.79 12.66 10.32
N LEU A 99 -2.19 11.59 9.79
CA LEU A 99 -1.87 10.39 10.57
C LEU A 99 -0.77 10.64 11.59
N ILE A 100 0.24 11.44 11.22
CA ILE A 100 1.31 11.86 12.13
C ILE A 100 0.75 12.74 13.24
N GLU A 101 -0.09 13.73 12.92
CA GLU A 101 -0.75 14.59 13.89
C GLU A 101 -1.59 13.79 14.90
N LYS A 102 -2.29 12.76 14.42
CA LYS A 102 -3.08 11.85 15.27
C LYS A 102 -2.24 10.81 16.03
N GLY A 103 -0.92 10.79 15.84
CA GLY A 103 -0.04 9.79 16.45
C GLY A 103 -0.25 8.36 15.91
N ALA A 104 -0.94 8.21 14.77
CA ALA A 104 -1.18 6.94 14.10
C ALA A 104 -0.09 6.57 13.07
N ALA A 105 0.87 7.45 12.85
CA ALA A 105 2.06 7.24 12.04
C ALA A 105 3.28 7.92 12.66
N TYR A 106 4.47 7.54 12.22
CA TYR A 106 5.73 8.08 12.72
C TYR A 106 6.83 8.02 11.64
N TYR A 107 7.87 8.87 11.80
CA TYR A 107 9.03 8.88 10.93
C TYR A 107 10.02 7.79 11.34
N ALA A 108 10.55 7.03 10.39
CA ALA A 108 11.56 6.00 10.59
C ALA A 108 12.79 6.29 9.71
N PHE A 109 13.97 6.23 10.32
CA PHE A 109 15.26 6.64 9.76
C PHE A 109 16.25 5.48 9.62
N ASP A 110 15.76 4.23 9.73
CA ASP A 110 16.62 3.06 9.60
C ASP A 110 17.05 2.86 8.15
N THR A 111 18.36 2.68 7.94
CA THR A 111 18.90 2.34 6.62
C THR A 111 18.59 0.88 6.26
N LYS A 112 18.73 0.57 4.96
CA LYS A 112 18.53 -0.79 4.48
C LYS A 112 19.50 -1.77 5.15
N GLU A 113 20.76 -1.39 5.31
CA GLU A 113 21.82 -2.18 5.92
C GLU A 113 21.50 -2.54 7.38
N LYS A 114 21.00 -1.57 8.16
CA LYS A 114 20.56 -1.81 9.54
C LYS A 114 19.39 -2.77 9.59
N LEU A 115 18.40 -2.61 8.73
CA LEU A 115 17.26 -3.51 8.69
C LEU A 115 17.67 -4.93 8.24
N ASP A 116 18.62 -5.06 7.31
CA ASP A 116 19.14 -6.36 6.88
C ASP A 116 19.96 -7.03 8.00
N PHE A 117 20.71 -6.26 8.78
CA PHE A 117 21.38 -6.76 9.98
C PHE A 117 20.37 -7.31 11.00
N HIS A 118 19.27 -6.59 11.28
CA HIS A 118 18.22 -7.08 12.19
C HIS A 118 17.55 -8.35 11.65
N ARG A 119 17.34 -8.47 10.34
CA ARG A 119 16.78 -9.68 9.72
C ARG A 119 17.69 -10.88 9.94
N LYS A 120 18.97 -10.76 9.63
CA LYS A 120 19.97 -11.82 9.82
C LYS A 120 20.03 -12.30 11.28
N ASN A 121 20.11 -11.36 12.23
CA ASN A 121 20.15 -11.70 13.67
C ASN A 121 18.89 -12.42 14.16
N HIS A 122 17.74 -12.20 13.55
CA HIS A 122 16.52 -12.93 13.89
C HIS A 122 16.48 -14.29 13.22
N GLU A 123 16.91 -14.38 11.97
CA GLU A 123 17.00 -15.62 11.21
C GLU A 123 17.95 -16.62 11.85
N GLU A 124 19.11 -16.19 12.34
CA GLU A 124 20.06 -17.00 13.11
C GLU A 124 19.44 -17.61 14.39
N LYS A 125 18.40 -16.97 14.93
CA LYS A 125 17.62 -17.44 16.09
C LYS A 125 16.35 -18.20 15.70
N GLY A 126 16.18 -18.56 14.44
CA GLY A 126 14.99 -19.22 13.92
C GLY A 126 13.72 -18.35 13.96
N LYS A 127 13.86 -17.01 13.97
CA LYS A 127 12.75 -16.05 14.05
C LYS A 127 12.72 -15.15 12.82
N THR A 128 11.53 -14.68 12.45
CA THR A 128 11.37 -13.67 11.41
C THR A 128 11.38 -12.27 12.02
N PHE A 129 12.20 -11.38 11.48
CA PHE A 129 12.16 -9.98 11.88
C PHE A 129 10.95 -9.28 11.25
N ILE A 130 10.10 -8.72 12.09
CA ILE A 130 8.95 -7.89 11.70
C ILE A 130 9.16 -6.49 12.29
N TYR A 131 9.04 -5.45 11.48
CA TYR A 131 9.03 -4.07 11.96
C TYR A 131 7.63 -3.77 12.53
N ASN A 132 7.41 -4.04 13.80
CA ASN A 132 6.11 -3.97 14.48
C ASN A 132 6.20 -3.26 15.82
N ALA A 133 5.13 -3.26 16.59
CA ALA A 133 5.04 -2.67 17.91
C ALA A 133 6.18 -3.09 18.84
N HIS A 134 6.58 -4.36 18.83
CA HIS A 134 7.66 -4.90 19.68
C HIS A 134 9.06 -4.42 19.28
N ASN A 135 9.32 -4.29 17.99
CA ASN A 135 10.66 -4.01 17.49
C ASN A 135 10.89 -2.53 17.22
N ARG A 136 9.85 -1.73 16.96
CA ARG A 136 9.99 -0.29 16.63
C ARG A 136 10.73 0.52 17.68
N LEU A 137 10.59 0.17 18.97
CA LEU A 137 11.28 0.86 20.07
C LEU A 137 12.78 0.55 20.17
N LYS A 138 13.28 -0.42 19.38
CA LYS A 138 14.70 -0.77 19.25
C LYS A 138 15.34 -0.20 18.00
N LEU A 139 14.59 0.58 17.24
CA LEU A 139 14.95 1.07 15.91
C LEU A 139 15.00 2.60 15.89
N LYS A 140 15.68 3.18 14.89
CA LYS A 140 15.87 4.63 14.77
C LYS A 140 14.63 5.29 14.18
N ASN A 141 13.80 5.89 15.00
CA ASN A 141 12.57 6.52 14.56
C ASN A 141 12.12 7.66 15.50
N SER A 142 11.11 8.43 15.12
CA SER A 142 10.64 9.58 15.89
C SER A 142 9.94 9.24 17.22
N LEU A 143 9.72 7.95 17.52
CA LEU A 143 9.23 7.51 18.83
C LEU A 143 10.36 7.25 19.82
N THR A 144 11.61 7.11 19.33
CA THR A 144 12.81 6.79 20.14
C THR A 144 13.82 7.92 20.18
N LEU A 145 13.70 8.89 19.30
CA LEU A 145 14.57 10.08 19.18
C LEU A 145 13.93 11.30 19.84
N SER A 146 14.76 12.30 20.21
CA SER A 146 14.28 13.60 20.63
C SER A 146 13.58 14.35 19.47
N LYS A 147 12.80 15.38 19.82
CA LYS A 147 12.13 16.20 18.80
C LYS A 147 13.13 16.96 17.92
N GLU A 148 14.24 17.38 18.49
CA GLU A 148 15.32 18.11 17.83
C GLU A 148 16.02 17.21 16.82
N GLU A 149 16.49 16.02 17.23
CA GLU A 149 17.10 15.02 16.34
C GLU A 149 16.15 14.61 15.22
N THR A 150 14.88 14.41 15.55
CA THR A 150 13.86 14.06 14.55
C THR A 150 13.73 15.13 13.49
N LYS A 151 13.71 16.43 13.88
CA LYS A 151 13.62 17.54 12.93
C LYS A 151 14.84 17.65 12.02
N GLU A 152 16.04 17.41 12.56
CA GLU A 152 17.28 17.41 11.77
C GLU A 152 17.27 16.28 10.72
N LEU A 153 16.95 15.07 11.13
CA LEU A 153 16.86 13.92 10.21
C LEU A 153 15.77 14.07 9.14
N ILE A 154 14.67 14.75 9.46
CA ILE A 154 13.64 15.07 8.46
C ILE A 154 14.19 16.05 7.41
N LYS A 155 15.01 17.04 7.82
CA LYS A 155 15.64 18.00 6.88
C LYS A 155 16.65 17.31 5.95
N GLU A 156 17.36 16.30 6.43
CA GLU A 156 18.25 15.46 5.61
C GLU A 156 17.50 14.72 4.49
N GLY A 157 16.19 14.48 4.67
CA GLY A 157 15.31 13.96 3.65
C GLY A 157 15.34 12.42 3.48
N GLU A 158 16.16 11.68 4.24
CA GLU A 158 16.24 10.23 4.19
C GLU A 158 15.38 9.56 5.27
N TYR A 159 14.08 9.51 5.05
CA TYR A 159 13.16 8.85 5.97
C TYR A 159 12.01 8.15 5.24
N VAL A 160 11.32 7.29 5.97
CA VAL A 160 10.03 6.73 5.58
C VAL A 160 9.01 6.98 6.67
N VAL A 161 7.76 7.17 6.31
CA VAL A 161 6.67 7.21 7.27
C VAL A 161 6.09 5.80 7.42
N ARG A 162 5.89 5.35 8.66
CA ARG A 162 5.28 4.06 8.97
C ARG A 162 4.00 4.25 9.75
N PHE A 163 3.03 3.39 9.50
CA PHE A 163 1.86 3.26 10.38
C PHE A 163 2.30 2.76 11.75
N LYS A 164 1.72 3.33 12.79
CA LYS A 164 1.88 2.86 14.16
C LYS A 164 0.78 1.85 14.45
N THR A 165 1.05 0.58 14.16
CA THR A 165 0.13 -0.51 14.48
C THR A 165 -0.11 -0.55 15.99
N PRO A 166 -1.36 -0.65 16.47
CA PRO A 166 -1.66 -0.79 17.89
C PRO A 166 -0.95 -1.98 18.52
N GLU A 167 -0.69 -1.88 19.84
CA GLU A 167 -0.08 -2.95 20.60
C GLU A 167 -1.16 -3.87 21.17
N GLU A 168 -0.94 -5.19 21.04
CA GLU A 168 -1.75 -6.22 21.71
C GLU A 168 -3.28 -6.14 21.48
N GLU A 169 -3.69 -5.62 20.34
CA GLU A 169 -5.10 -5.59 19.93
C GLU A 169 -5.44 -6.78 19.01
N VAL A 170 -6.73 -7.10 18.94
CA VAL A 170 -7.27 -8.05 17.97
C VAL A 170 -8.22 -7.28 17.06
N ILE A 171 -7.90 -7.28 15.77
CA ILE A 171 -8.76 -6.69 14.74
C ILE A 171 -9.71 -7.78 14.24
N THR A 172 -11.00 -7.56 14.37
CA THR A 172 -12.03 -8.47 13.86
C THR A 172 -12.82 -7.81 12.75
N PHE A 173 -13.13 -8.59 11.72
CA PHE A 173 -14.01 -8.14 10.63
C PHE A 173 -14.71 -9.36 10.01
N THR A 174 -15.86 -9.11 9.40
CA THR A 174 -16.61 -10.15 8.70
C THR A 174 -16.25 -10.14 7.21
N ASP A 175 -15.59 -11.19 6.76
CA ASP A 175 -15.31 -11.44 5.34
C ASP A 175 -16.54 -12.06 4.67
N ALA A 176 -16.91 -11.57 3.49
CA ALA A 176 -18.10 -12.02 2.78
C ALA A 176 -18.07 -13.50 2.33
N ILE A 177 -16.88 -14.12 2.31
CA ILE A 177 -16.68 -15.52 1.87
C ILE A 177 -16.32 -16.42 3.06
N ARG A 178 -15.46 -15.92 3.96
CA ARG A 178 -14.86 -16.68 5.06
C ARG A 178 -15.56 -16.49 6.41
N GLY A 179 -16.53 -15.55 6.50
CA GLY A 179 -17.15 -15.19 7.77
C GLY A 179 -16.23 -14.35 8.66
N ASP A 180 -16.33 -14.50 9.96
CA ASP A 180 -15.57 -13.69 10.90
C ASP A 180 -14.09 -14.06 10.93
N ILE A 181 -13.25 -13.07 10.72
CA ILE A 181 -11.79 -13.17 10.75
C ILE A 181 -11.26 -12.32 11.89
N SER A 182 -10.35 -12.88 12.68
CA SER A 182 -9.65 -12.18 13.75
C SER A 182 -8.14 -12.23 13.51
N VAL A 183 -7.49 -11.08 13.57
CA VAL A 183 -6.03 -10.94 13.36
C VAL A 183 -5.41 -10.21 14.53
N SER A 184 -4.38 -10.81 15.15
CA SER A 184 -3.60 -10.14 16.19
C SER A 184 -2.71 -9.06 15.59
N THR A 185 -2.69 -7.86 16.18
CA THR A 185 -1.80 -6.78 15.75
C THR A 185 -0.32 -7.08 15.99
N ARG A 186 0.02 -8.07 16.82
CA ARG A 186 1.39 -8.57 16.99
C ARG A 186 2.01 -9.08 15.69
N ASP A 187 1.19 -9.66 14.82
CA ASP A 187 1.61 -10.25 13.55
C ASP A 187 1.59 -9.25 12.40
N ILE A 188 1.14 -8.01 12.67
CA ILE A 188 1.03 -6.96 11.66
C ILE A 188 2.28 -6.07 11.68
N GLU A 189 2.88 -5.87 10.52
CA GLU A 189 4.00 -4.94 10.32
C GLU A 189 3.53 -3.48 10.37
N ASP A 190 4.34 -2.61 11.00
CA ASP A 190 4.25 -1.15 10.83
C ASP A 190 4.61 -0.79 9.39
N ARG A 191 3.66 -0.87 8.50
CA ARG A 191 3.90 -0.73 7.07
C ARG A 191 4.30 0.70 6.69
N LYS A 192 5.16 0.79 5.69
CA LYS A 192 5.55 2.08 5.11
C LYS A 192 4.36 2.68 4.38
N SER A 193 3.98 3.91 4.73
CA SER A 193 2.90 4.64 4.04
C SER A 193 3.41 5.42 2.84
N THR A 194 4.65 5.93 2.89
CA THR A 194 5.33 6.53 1.73
C THR A 194 6.83 6.62 1.96
N ARG A 195 7.56 6.75 0.86
CA ARG A 195 8.95 7.16 0.81
C ARG A 195 9.00 8.46 0.02
N LEU A 196 9.24 9.59 0.68
CA LEU A 196 9.15 10.92 0.06
C LEU A 196 10.23 11.16 -1.00
N ASN A 197 11.39 10.51 -0.93
CA ASN A 197 12.54 10.80 -1.78
C ASN A 197 13.13 9.61 -2.53
N SER A 198 12.50 8.47 -2.59
CA SER A 198 13.00 7.36 -3.39
C SER A 198 11.91 6.59 -4.08
N SER A 199 12.26 6.12 -5.25
CA SER A 199 11.51 5.36 -6.24
C SER A 199 10.94 4.01 -5.79
N HIS A 200 10.56 3.81 -4.52
CA HIS A 200 10.14 2.52 -4.03
C HIS A 200 8.82 2.54 -3.25
N ARG A 201 7.86 1.84 -3.84
CA ARG A 201 6.61 1.33 -3.29
C ARG A 201 5.84 2.27 -2.35
N CYS A 202 5.03 3.13 -2.92
CA CYS A 202 3.82 3.55 -2.25
C CYS A 202 2.94 2.33 -2.02
N ILE A 203 2.69 1.97 -0.79
CA ILE A 203 1.65 1.00 -0.46
C ILE A 203 0.40 1.82 -0.21
N SER A 204 -0.48 1.86 -1.20
CA SER A 204 -1.81 2.41 -1.01
C SER A 204 -2.67 1.37 -0.34
N TYR A 205 -3.22 1.71 0.80
CA TYR A 205 -4.40 1.03 1.30
C TYR A 205 -5.62 1.66 0.64
N ALA A 206 -6.51 0.82 0.14
CA ALA A 206 -7.84 1.26 -0.20
C ALA A 206 -8.54 1.68 1.11
N VAL A 207 -9.00 2.90 1.16
CA VAL A 207 -10.09 3.34 2.02
C VAL A 207 -11.35 3.26 1.17
#